data_33c1e1263834487cacb419cc384cab34
#
_entry.id   33c1e1263834487cacb419cc384cab34
#
_cell.length_a   1.000
_cell.length_b   1.000
_cell.length_c   1.000
_cell.angle_alpha   90.00
_cell.angle_beta   90.00
_cell.angle_gamma   90.00
#
_symmetry.space_group_name_H-M   'P 1'
#
loop_
_entity.id
_entity.type
_entity.pdbx_description
1 polymer ?
#
loop_
_entity_poly.entity_id
_entity_poly.type
_entity_poly.pdbx_seq_one_letter_code
_entity_poly.pdbx_strand_id
1 'polypeptide(L)'
;MKKFNLKKGFDIPILGIPKQVIDDKKIPRSVAIVGPEYKGLKPKMLVNIGDKVRRGTPLFCHKDQPDILYVSPCKGKVQEINRGEKRVLHSVVIEVESLEDEGIEITKLHSGEKNEVEFIKKCLFDSGLWTSFLTRPYSKVPASDAKPSSIFITAMDTEPLCPDADIIVNNDIKAFEEGVKKISKISDGRVFICKKDNSNIFVNDFDTFEFAGPHPAGLAGTHMHFLDPPNSDKSVWSIGYQDVIAIGKLFLTGFIDINRIISIAGPLANKPRLVKTVLGASLDDILEGEYPKTDSCRIISGSILSGFHATDDLAFLGKYSRQVTIIKEDTDKHFFGWIKPQPNRFSVMPVLLSAFGFFKLFNLTSNLNGGRRAMVPTGVFETLMPQDFLPTQLLRSLLVMDTDVAQSLGALELDEEDVALCTFACPAKYEYGVALRDSLQKIEKEG
;
A
#
# COMPACT_ATOMS: atom_id res chain seq x y z
N MET A 1 4.31 -11.15 25.17
CA MET A 1 4.34 -10.81 23.73
C MET A 1 4.47 -12.09 22.94
N LYS A 2 3.60 -12.35 21.95
CA LYS A 2 3.65 -13.56 21.13
C LYS A 2 4.47 -13.27 19.87
N LYS A 3 5.38 -14.18 19.50
CA LYS A 3 6.26 -14.06 18.32
C LYS A 3 5.94 -15.14 17.32
N PHE A 4 5.82 -14.74 16.04
CA PHE A 4 5.63 -15.61 14.89
C PHE A 4 6.90 -15.63 14.04
N ASN A 5 7.50 -16.81 13.88
CA ASN A 5 8.69 -17.00 13.03
C ASN A 5 8.26 -17.70 11.74
N LEU A 6 8.11 -16.93 10.68
CA LEU A 6 7.71 -17.44 9.37
C LEU A 6 8.93 -17.95 8.61
N LYS A 7 8.82 -19.15 8.07
CA LYS A 7 9.90 -19.79 7.30
C LYS A 7 9.68 -19.72 5.79
N LYS A 8 8.42 -19.63 5.39
CA LYS A 8 8.03 -19.49 3.98
C LYS A 8 8.01 -18.04 3.58
N GLY A 9 8.29 -17.76 2.31
CA GLY A 9 8.38 -16.42 1.77
C GLY A 9 9.67 -16.25 0.99
N PHE A 10 9.91 -15.04 0.49
CA PHE A 10 11.12 -14.76 -0.28
C PHE A 10 11.44 -13.25 -0.30
N ASP A 11 12.65 -12.92 0.13
CA ASP A 11 13.17 -11.55 0.01
C ASP A 11 13.82 -11.37 -1.36
N ILE A 12 13.26 -10.51 -2.18
CA ILE A 12 13.73 -10.30 -3.56
C ILE A 12 15.08 -9.57 -3.53
N PRO A 13 16.15 -10.17 -4.08
CA PRO A 13 17.50 -9.59 -4.05
C PRO A 13 17.68 -8.52 -5.13
N ILE A 14 17.07 -7.35 -4.91
CA ILE A 14 17.10 -6.22 -5.84
C ILE A 14 18.16 -5.18 -5.44
N LEU A 15 18.85 -4.61 -6.44
CA LEU A 15 19.78 -3.49 -6.25
C LEU A 15 19.05 -2.19 -5.87
N GLY A 16 19.81 -1.25 -5.29
CA GLY A 16 19.29 0.07 -4.95
C GLY A 16 18.60 0.11 -3.60
N ILE A 17 19.08 -0.67 -2.62
CA ILE A 17 18.58 -0.66 -1.24
C ILE A 17 18.76 0.73 -0.64
N PRO A 18 17.71 1.35 -0.08
CA PRO A 18 17.77 2.68 0.47
C PRO A 18 18.56 2.74 1.78
N LYS A 19 19.38 3.75 1.95
CA LYS A 19 19.94 4.08 3.25
C LYS A 19 18.78 4.45 4.18
N GLN A 20 18.72 3.81 5.33
CA GLN A 20 17.65 4.00 6.32
C GLN A 20 17.90 5.26 7.17
N VAL A 21 18.14 6.38 6.50
CA VAL A 21 18.35 7.71 7.09
C VAL A 21 17.48 8.71 6.35
N ILE A 22 16.74 9.50 7.11
CA ILE A 22 15.90 10.58 6.56
C ILE A 22 16.82 11.75 6.26
N ASP A 23 17.14 11.95 4.99
CA ASP A 23 18.21 12.86 4.55
C ASP A 23 17.68 14.19 4.00
N ASP A 24 16.50 14.18 3.34
CA ASP A 24 16.08 15.32 2.54
C ASP A 24 14.56 15.56 2.63
N LYS A 25 14.13 16.78 2.28
CA LYS A 25 12.72 17.14 2.11
C LYS A 25 12.48 17.51 0.65
N LYS A 26 11.63 16.74 -0.01
CA LYS A 26 11.19 16.98 -1.38
C LYS A 26 9.82 17.65 -1.39
N ILE A 27 9.77 18.86 -1.93
CA ILE A 27 8.58 19.70 -1.99
C ILE A 27 8.03 19.66 -3.42
N PRO A 28 6.82 19.13 -3.64
CA PRO A 28 6.21 19.11 -4.96
C PRO A 28 5.57 20.45 -5.30
N ARG A 29 5.47 20.77 -6.59
CA ARG A 29 4.70 21.90 -7.14
C ARG A 29 3.22 21.55 -7.33
N SER A 30 2.92 20.27 -7.46
CA SER A 30 1.55 19.77 -7.53
C SER A 30 1.37 18.51 -6.70
N VAL A 31 0.13 18.30 -6.26
CA VAL A 31 -0.28 17.09 -5.53
C VAL A 31 -1.57 16.55 -6.13
N ALA A 32 -1.81 15.25 -6.02
CA ALA A 32 -3.07 14.67 -6.48
C ALA A 32 -3.62 13.61 -5.53
N ILE A 33 -4.93 13.41 -5.60
CA ILE A 33 -5.58 12.20 -5.10
C ILE A 33 -5.75 11.25 -6.28
N VAL A 34 -5.19 10.06 -6.17
CA VAL A 34 -5.18 9.02 -7.21
C VAL A 34 -6.40 8.12 -7.01
N GLY A 35 -7.34 8.15 -7.95
CA GLY A 35 -8.62 7.45 -7.85
C GLY A 35 -8.55 5.92 -7.83
N PRO A 36 -7.73 5.26 -8.69
CA PRO A 36 -7.64 3.80 -8.78
C PRO A 36 -7.22 3.08 -7.50
N GLU A 37 -6.60 3.77 -6.54
CA GLU A 37 -6.24 3.20 -5.24
C GLU A 37 -7.45 2.87 -4.37
N TYR A 38 -8.59 3.54 -4.60
CA TYR A 38 -9.82 3.35 -3.83
C TYR A 38 -10.75 2.39 -4.54
N LYS A 39 -10.66 1.12 -4.17
CA LYS A 39 -11.41 0.03 -4.80
C LYS A 39 -12.92 0.24 -4.68
N GLY A 40 -13.60 0.19 -5.82
CA GLY A 40 -15.05 0.41 -5.89
C GLY A 40 -15.50 1.87 -5.75
N LEU A 41 -14.59 2.84 -5.81
CA LEU A 41 -14.90 4.27 -5.72
C LEU A 41 -15.89 4.71 -6.81
N LYS A 42 -16.99 5.33 -6.38
CA LYS A 42 -17.93 6.05 -7.23
C LYS A 42 -17.92 7.53 -6.83
N PRO A 43 -17.06 8.35 -7.45
CA PRO A 43 -16.84 9.71 -6.97
C PRO A 43 -17.98 10.65 -7.36
N LYS A 44 -18.48 11.43 -6.37
CA LYS A 44 -19.30 12.60 -6.57
C LYS A 44 -18.42 13.82 -6.31
N MET A 45 -18.08 14.55 -7.38
CA MET A 45 -17.23 15.73 -7.28
C MET A 45 -17.94 16.86 -6.53
N LEU A 46 -17.18 17.55 -5.69
CA LEU A 46 -17.61 18.71 -4.90
C LEU A 46 -16.89 19.98 -5.35
N VAL A 47 -15.90 19.86 -6.24
CA VAL A 47 -15.12 20.97 -6.80
C VAL A 47 -15.07 20.89 -8.32
N ASN A 48 -14.76 22.03 -8.94
CA ASN A 48 -14.50 22.18 -10.36
C ASN A 48 -13.05 22.60 -10.61
N ILE A 49 -12.58 22.42 -11.87
CA ILE A 49 -11.29 22.95 -12.30
C ILE A 49 -11.29 24.48 -12.12
N GLY A 50 -10.23 25.00 -11.50
CA GLY A 50 -10.07 26.40 -11.19
C GLY A 50 -10.47 26.81 -9.78
N ASP A 51 -11.17 25.97 -9.03
CA ASP A 51 -11.57 26.26 -7.64
C ASP A 51 -10.35 26.35 -6.73
N LYS A 52 -10.39 27.32 -5.81
CA LYS A 52 -9.39 27.46 -4.75
C LYS A 52 -9.76 26.56 -3.58
N VAL A 53 -8.77 25.84 -3.08
CA VAL A 53 -8.93 24.90 -1.97
C VAL A 53 -7.88 25.17 -0.88
N ARG A 54 -8.20 24.75 0.34
CA ARG A 54 -7.27 24.71 1.48
C ARG A 54 -7.13 23.28 1.95
N ARG A 55 -6.11 22.97 2.76
CA ARG A 55 -5.98 21.69 3.41
C ARG A 55 -7.26 21.35 4.19
N GLY A 56 -7.85 20.17 3.91
CA GLY A 56 -9.12 19.74 4.48
C GLY A 56 -10.36 20.15 3.67
N THR A 57 -10.24 20.94 2.58
CA THR A 57 -11.40 21.23 1.71
C THR A 57 -11.84 19.95 1.00
N PRO A 58 -13.13 19.54 1.09
CA PRO A 58 -13.65 18.37 0.39
C PRO A 58 -13.55 18.53 -1.13
N LEU A 59 -12.92 17.57 -1.81
CA LEU A 59 -12.78 17.53 -3.27
C LEU A 59 -13.87 16.66 -3.91
N PHE A 60 -14.15 15.54 -3.31
CA PHE A 60 -15.24 14.63 -3.69
C PHE A 60 -15.59 13.71 -2.52
N CYS A 61 -16.72 13.05 -2.62
CA CYS A 61 -17.16 12.01 -1.70
C CYS A 61 -17.53 10.74 -2.46
N HIS A 62 -17.71 9.64 -1.75
CA HIS A 62 -18.29 8.44 -2.33
C HIS A 62 -19.79 8.65 -2.56
N LYS A 63 -20.30 8.33 -3.77
CA LYS A 63 -21.70 8.59 -4.13
C LYS A 63 -22.70 7.92 -3.20
N ASP A 64 -22.43 6.67 -2.84
CA ASP A 64 -23.30 5.84 -2.00
C ASP A 64 -23.04 6.06 -0.49
N GLN A 65 -21.97 6.79 -0.14
CA GLN A 65 -21.56 7.11 1.24
C GLN A 65 -21.01 8.54 1.31
N PRO A 66 -21.88 9.54 1.32
CA PRO A 66 -21.48 10.94 1.21
C PRO A 66 -20.68 11.48 2.42
N ASP A 67 -20.75 10.79 3.56
CA ASP A 67 -20.01 11.16 4.76
C ASP A 67 -18.51 10.92 4.62
N ILE A 68 -18.10 10.02 3.74
CA ILE A 68 -16.68 9.72 3.49
C ILE A 68 -16.12 10.73 2.49
N LEU A 69 -15.34 11.69 3.01
CA LEU A 69 -14.77 12.77 2.23
C LEU A 69 -13.34 12.46 1.79
N TYR A 70 -13.01 12.92 0.59
CA TYR A 70 -11.67 12.95 0.04
C TYR A 70 -11.27 14.41 -0.06
N VAL A 71 -10.26 14.82 0.71
CA VAL A 71 -9.97 16.22 0.97
C VAL A 71 -8.64 16.66 0.38
N SER A 72 -8.54 17.97 0.11
CA SER A 72 -7.29 18.56 -0.37
C SER A 72 -6.17 18.43 0.67
N PRO A 73 -4.97 17.97 0.29
CA PRO A 73 -3.83 17.90 1.19
C PRO A 73 -3.13 19.26 1.38
N CYS A 74 -3.42 20.27 0.57
CA CYS A 74 -2.73 21.55 0.63
C CYS A 74 -3.65 22.74 0.32
N LYS A 75 -3.12 23.94 0.53
CA LYS A 75 -3.69 25.16 -0.06
C LYS A 75 -3.22 25.28 -1.50
N GLY A 76 -4.17 25.50 -2.42
CA GLY A 76 -3.87 25.59 -3.83
C GLY A 76 -5.09 25.78 -4.69
N LYS A 77 -4.95 25.44 -5.97
CA LYS A 77 -5.99 25.53 -6.98
C LYS A 77 -6.17 24.19 -7.67
N VAL A 78 -7.40 23.74 -7.84
CA VAL A 78 -7.71 22.54 -8.64
C VAL A 78 -7.29 22.79 -10.09
N GLN A 79 -6.27 22.08 -10.53
CA GLN A 79 -5.69 22.24 -11.85
C GLN A 79 -6.37 21.32 -12.86
N GLU A 80 -6.56 20.05 -12.50
CA GLU A 80 -7.09 19.03 -13.39
C GLU A 80 -7.98 18.05 -12.64
N ILE A 81 -8.97 17.48 -13.36
CA ILE A 81 -9.78 16.35 -12.92
C ILE A 81 -9.73 15.31 -14.03
N ASN A 82 -8.82 14.37 -13.90
CA ASN A 82 -8.52 13.40 -14.94
C ASN A 82 -9.43 12.18 -14.85
N ARG A 83 -9.97 11.75 -15.98
CA ARG A 83 -10.89 10.63 -16.07
C ARG A 83 -10.50 9.72 -17.23
N GLY A 84 -10.43 8.43 -16.95
CA GLY A 84 -10.18 7.40 -17.95
C GLY A 84 -11.46 6.87 -18.61
N GLU A 85 -11.33 5.68 -19.16
CA GLU A 85 -12.45 4.96 -19.76
C GLU A 85 -13.63 4.81 -18.79
N LYS A 86 -14.85 4.80 -19.33
CA LYS A 86 -16.10 4.71 -18.55
C LYS A 86 -16.20 5.77 -17.44
N ARG A 87 -15.49 6.89 -17.58
CA ARG A 87 -15.45 8.01 -16.62
C ARG A 87 -14.86 7.64 -15.23
N VAL A 88 -14.06 6.60 -15.16
CA VAL A 88 -13.31 6.28 -13.94
C VAL A 88 -12.41 7.46 -13.57
N LEU A 89 -12.43 7.88 -12.33
CA LEU A 89 -11.55 8.94 -11.84
C LEU A 89 -10.11 8.43 -11.81
N HIS A 90 -9.21 9.08 -12.56
CA HIS A 90 -7.77 8.82 -12.50
C HIS A 90 -7.12 9.66 -11.40
N SER A 91 -7.27 10.97 -11.45
CA SER A 91 -6.69 11.85 -10.45
C SER A 91 -7.43 13.18 -10.35
N VAL A 92 -7.33 13.82 -9.18
CA VAL A 92 -7.68 15.22 -8.95
C VAL A 92 -6.39 15.93 -8.59
N VAL A 93 -5.89 16.75 -9.52
CA VAL A 93 -4.61 17.46 -9.41
C VAL A 93 -4.81 18.85 -8.84
N ILE A 94 -3.98 19.22 -7.88
CA ILE A 94 -3.99 20.52 -7.23
C ILE A 94 -2.61 21.15 -7.40
N GLU A 95 -2.56 22.33 -8.02
CA GLU A 95 -1.39 23.20 -8.02
C GLU A 95 -1.16 23.76 -6.64
N VAL A 96 0.03 23.56 -6.07
CA VAL A 96 0.34 23.94 -4.70
C VAL A 96 0.64 25.42 -4.60
N GLU A 97 -0.16 26.16 -3.82
CA GLU A 97 0.17 27.54 -3.41
C GLU A 97 0.97 27.56 -2.10
N SER A 98 0.59 26.72 -1.13
CA SER A 98 1.30 26.60 0.15
C SER A 98 1.07 25.24 0.80
N LEU A 99 2.15 24.64 1.28
CA LEU A 99 2.14 23.45 2.14
C LEU A 99 2.20 23.79 3.64
N GLU A 100 2.44 25.05 3.99
CA GLU A 100 2.55 25.51 5.37
C GLU A 100 1.20 25.95 5.95
N ASP A 101 0.21 26.23 5.09
CA ASP A 101 -1.15 26.54 5.54
C ASP A 101 -1.73 25.31 6.27
N GLU A 102 -2.02 25.47 7.57
CA GLU A 102 -2.56 24.38 8.40
C GLU A 102 -3.96 23.94 7.96
N GLY A 103 -4.67 24.81 7.23
CA GLY A 103 -5.97 24.52 6.64
C GLY A 103 -7.13 24.65 7.62
N ILE A 104 -8.03 23.66 7.56
CA ILE A 104 -9.25 23.62 8.38
C ILE A 104 -8.92 22.91 9.70
N GLU A 105 -9.25 23.53 10.83
CA GLU A 105 -9.15 22.91 12.16
C GLU A 105 -10.31 21.95 12.38
N ILE A 106 -10.08 20.67 12.06
CA ILE A 106 -11.12 19.63 12.00
C ILE A 106 -11.74 19.35 13.37
N THR A 107 -10.92 19.27 14.43
CA THR A 107 -11.41 18.97 15.78
C THR A 107 -12.34 20.06 16.31
N LYS A 108 -12.14 21.31 15.89
CA LYS A 108 -12.99 22.44 16.27
C LYS A 108 -14.39 22.39 15.62
N LEU A 109 -14.49 21.84 14.40
CA LEU A 109 -15.78 21.68 13.71
C LEU A 109 -16.74 20.81 14.54
N HIS A 110 -16.22 19.89 15.33
CA HIS A 110 -16.99 18.91 16.09
C HIS A 110 -16.91 19.11 17.61
N SER A 111 -16.41 20.27 18.08
CA SER A 111 -16.22 20.56 19.52
C SER A 111 -17.50 20.48 20.36
N GLY A 112 -18.67 20.52 19.74
CA GLY A 112 -19.97 20.35 20.40
C GLY A 112 -20.44 18.89 20.56
N GLU A 113 -19.74 17.92 19.97
CA GLU A 113 -20.12 16.52 20.05
C GLU A 113 -19.76 15.94 21.44
N LYS A 114 -20.76 15.36 22.11
CA LYS A 114 -20.58 14.83 23.46
C LYS A 114 -20.15 13.37 23.49
N ASN A 115 -20.44 12.65 22.41
CA ASN A 115 -20.04 11.24 22.29
C ASN A 115 -18.63 11.17 21.70
N GLU A 116 -17.68 10.65 22.48
CA GLU A 116 -16.27 10.58 22.05
C GLU A 116 -16.11 9.74 20.77
N VAL A 117 -16.83 8.63 20.62
CA VAL A 117 -16.75 7.76 19.43
C VAL A 117 -17.24 8.51 18.20
N GLU A 118 -18.38 9.16 18.30
CA GLU A 118 -18.96 9.97 17.20
C GLU A 118 -18.08 11.17 16.87
N PHE A 119 -17.48 11.82 17.86
CA PHE A 119 -16.51 12.89 17.67
C PHE A 119 -15.32 12.41 16.85
N ILE A 120 -14.73 11.26 17.23
CA ILE A 120 -13.58 10.68 16.53
C ILE A 120 -13.97 10.33 15.08
N LYS A 121 -15.10 9.64 14.87
CA LYS A 121 -15.57 9.26 13.54
C LYS A 121 -15.77 10.48 12.62
N LYS A 122 -16.48 11.50 13.10
CA LYS A 122 -16.71 12.75 12.34
C LYS A 122 -15.40 13.43 11.96
N CYS A 123 -14.44 13.50 12.90
CA CYS A 123 -13.13 14.05 12.62
C CYS A 123 -12.39 13.22 11.54
N LEU A 124 -12.49 11.89 11.58
CA LEU A 124 -11.86 11.02 10.57
C LEU A 124 -12.53 11.12 9.20
N PHE A 125 -13.85 11.29 9.15
CA PHE A 125 -14.59 11.51 7.89
C PHE A 125 -14.19 12.82 7.24
N ASP A 126 -14.27 13.92 7.98
CA ASP A 126 -14.02 15.27 7.46
C ASP A 126 -12.54 15.54 7.16
N SER A 127 -11.63 14.85 7.85
CA SER A 127 -10.20 14.92 7.52
C SER A 127 -9.79 14.05 6.33
N GLY A 128 -10.66 13.18 5.83
CA GLY A 128 -10.34 12.15 4.84
C GLY A 128 -9.47 11.00 5.36
N LEU A 129 -9.12 11.00 6.67
CA LEU A 129 -8.30 9.93 7.27
C LEU A 129 -9.05 8.61 7.43
N TRP A 130 -10.39 8.62 7.36
CA TRP A 130 -11.18 7.39 7.30
C TRP A 130 -10.78 6.50 6.14
N THR A 131 -10.36 7.09 5.01
CA THR A 131 -9.88 6.35 3.84
C THR A 131 -8.55 5.62 4.05
N SER A 132 -7.92 5.78 5.21
CA SER A 132 -6.70 5.05 5.58
C SER A 132 -6.98 3.63 6.06
N PHE A 133 -8.22 3.33 6.44
CA PHE A 133 -8.64 1.97 6.78
C PHE A 133 -9.00 1.19 5.53
N LEU A 134 -8.55 -0.06 5.48
CA LEU A 134 -8.89 -1.02 4.43
C LEU A 134 -9.53 -2.26 5.07
N THR A 135 -10.66 -2.69 4.52
CA THR A 135 -11.37 -3.87 4.99
C THR A 135 -10.76 -5.15 4.43
N ARG A 136 -10.90 -6.25 5.13
CA ARG A 136 -10.88 -7.61 4.60
C ARG A 136 -12.19 -8.29 5.02
N PRO A 137 -12.89 -8.96 4.12
CA PRO A 137 -12.63 -9.12 2.67
C PRO A 137 -12.70 -7.82 1.86
N TYR A 138 -12.29 -7.88 0.61
CA TYR A 138 -12.47 -6.93 -0.50
C TYR A 138 -11.52 -5.72 -0.56
N SER A 139 -10.78 -5.38 0.51
CA SER A 139 -9.81 -4.26 0.56
C SER A 139 -10.39 -2.91 0.12
N LYS A 140 -11.56 -2.59 0.63
CA LYS A 140 -12.25 -1.32 0.39
C LYS A 140 -12.13 -0.40 1.60
N VAL A 141 -12.37 0.88 1.37
CA VAL A 141 -12.62 1.82 2.46
C VAL A 141 -13.90 1.39 3.18
N PRO A 142 -13.90 1.23 4.53
CA PRO A 142 -15.07 0.77 5.26
C PRO A 142 -16.24 1.74 5.13
N ALA A 143 -17.45 1.21 5.13
CA ALA A 143 -18.67 1.99 5.22
C ALA A 143 -18.71 2.85 6.50
N SER A 144 -19.37 4.01 6.48
CA SER A 144 -19.38 4.93 7.62
C SER A 144 -20.03 4.33 8.87
N ASP A 145 -20.96 3.41 8.69
CA ASP A 145 -21.67 2.65 9.73
C ASP A 145 -21.05 1.28 10.07
N ALA A 146 -20.05 0.85 9.29
CA ALA A 146 -19.42 -0.44 9.49
C ALA A 146 -18.65 -0.52 10.83
N LYS A 147 -18.63 -1.73 11.39
CA LYS A 147 -17.88 -2.04 12.61
C LYS A 147 -16.95 -3.22 12.33
N PRO A 148 -15.65 -3.09 12.57
CA PRO A 148 -14.73 -4.21 12.43
C PRO A 148 -14.79 -5.15 13.63
N SER A 149 -14.56 -6.45 13.39
CA SER A 149 -14.32 -7.40 14.49
C SER A 149 -12.98 -7.15 15.15
N SER A 150 -12.00 -6.69 14.38
CA SER A 150 -10.69 -6.29 14.86
C SER A 150 -10.03 -5.31 13.91
N ILE A 151 -9.03 -4.55 14.42
CA ILE A 151 -8.24 -3.61 13.64
C ILE A 151 -6.76 -3.99 13.75
N PHE A 152 -6.09 -4.12 12.62
CA PHE A 152 -4.66 -4.41 12.53
C PHE A 152 -3.88 -3.15 12.19
N ILE A 153 -2.97 -2.77 13.08
CA ILE A 153 -1.99 -1.72 12.85
C ILE A 153 -0.71 -2.37 12.40
N THR A 154 -0.38 -2.21 11.12
CA THR A 154 0.84 -2.77 10.53
C THR A 154 2.00 -1.82 10.76
N ALA A 155 2.75 -2.05 11.87
CA ALA A 155 3.92 -1.26 12.28
C ALA A 155 5.23 -1.90 11.80
N MET A 156 5.22 -2.52 10.64
CA MET A 156 6.37 -3.10 9.93
C MET A 156 6.12 -3.12 8.43
N ASP A 157 7.15 -3.45 7.69
CA ASP A 157 7.08 -3.69 6.26
C ASP A 157 8.18 -4.68 5.86
N THR A 158 7.90 -5.58 4.92
CA THR A 158 8.86 -6.52 4.33
C THR A 158 8.88 -6.45 2.81
N GLU A 159 8.22 -5.44 2.23
CA GLU A 159 8.31 -5.21 0.80
C GLU A 159 9.74 -4.86 0.37
N PRO A 160 10.15 -5.29 -0.83
CA PRO A 160 11.48 -4.97 -1.33
C PRO A 160 11.71 -3.46 -1.36
N LEU A 161 12.82 -3.00 -0.78
CA LEU A 161 13.24 -1.59 -0.76
C LEU A 161 12.38 -0.66 0.13
N CYS A 162 11.56 -1.19 1.00
CA CYS A 162 10.72 -0.41 1.90
C CYS A 162 11.54 0.40 2.95
N PRO A 163 10.96 1.48 3.48
CA PRO A 163 11.52 2.16 4.64
C PRO A 163 11.34 1.31 5.90
N ASP A 164 12.28 1.41 6.84
CA ASP A 164 12.16 0.78 8.16
C ASP A 164 11.12 1.54 9.00
N ALA A 165 10.06 0.83 9.39
CA ALA A 165 8.97 1.40 10.18
C ALA A 165 9.44 1.93 11.55
N ASP A 166 10.44 1.29 12.17
CA ASP A 166 10.98 1.70 13.47
C ASP A 166 11.52 3.12 13.43
N ILE A 167 12.21 3.50 12.36
CA ILE A 167 12.79 4.84 12.19
C ILE A 167 11.67 5.88 12.11
N ILE A 168 10.60 5.57 11.38
CA ILE A 168 9.51 6.51 11.14
C ILE A 168 8.63 6.63 12.38
N VAL A 169 8.27 5.52 13.01
CA VAL A 169 7.42 5.52 14.21
C VAL A 169 8.14 6.16 15.40
N ASN A 170 9.43 5.85 15.60
CA ASN A 170 10.19 6.44 16.71
C ASN A 170 10.41 7.95 16.54
N ASN A 171 10.41 8.47 15.30
CA ASN A 171 10.48 9.91 15.06
C ASN A 171 9.22 10.65 15.56
N ASP A 172 8.06 9.99 15.59
CA ASP A 172 6.76 10.55 15.96
C ASP A 172 5.98 9.65 16.92
N ILE A 173 6.67 9.01 17.88
CA ILE A 173 6.09 7.98 18.77
C ILE A 173 4.87 8.47 19.55
N LYS A 174 4.86 9.72 20.03
CA LYS A 174 3.73 10.29 20.76
C LYS A 174 2.46 10.38 19.89
N ALA A 175 2.63 10.74 18.62
CA ALA A 175 1.52 10.78 17.69
C ALA A 175 1.06 9.37 17.34
N PHE A 176 1.98 8.42 17.20
CA PHE A 176 1.61 7.02 16.99
C PHE A 176 0.79 6.47 18.17
N GLU A 177 1.21 6.67 19.41
CA GLU A 177 0.48 6.26 20.61
C GLU A 177 -0.92 6.88 20.69
N GLU A 178 -1.04 8.19 20.43
CA GLU A 178 -2.34 8.86 20.40
C GLU A 178 -3.24 8.31 19.29
N GLY A 179 -2.68 8.07 18.09
CA GLY A 179 -3.39 7.44 16.98
C GLY A 179 -3.96 6.06 17.35
N VAL A 180 -3.15 5.21 17.97
CA VAL A 180 -3.59 3.88 18.47
C VAL A 180 -4.74 4.03 19.45
N LYS A 181 -4.65 4.96 20.42
CA LYS A 181 -5.70 5.22 21.39
C LYS A 181 -7.01 5.67 20.74
N LYS A 182 -6.95 6.55 19.74
CA LYS A 182 -8.16 7.03 19.03
C LYS A 182 -8.77 5.92 18.15
N ILE A 183 -7.94 5.14 17.48
CA ILE A 183 -8.38 3.99 16.69
C ILE A 183 -9.08 2.95 17.56
N SER A 184 -8.58 2.70 18.76
CA SER A 184 -9.21 1.72 19.66
C SER A 184 -10.61 2.13 20.15
N LYS A 185 -10.97 3.41 20.08
CA LYS A 185 -12.29 3.89 20.46
C LYS A 185 -13.38 3.71 19.40
N ILE A 186 -12.99 3.57 18.12
CA ILE A 186 -13.95 3.45 17.02
C ILE A 186 -14.50 2.04 16.84
N SER A 187 -13.97 1.06 17.56
CA SER A 187 -14.38 -0.35 17.49
C SER A 187 -14.47 -0.97 18.87
N ASP A 188 -15.48 -1.82 19.06
CA ASP A 188 -15.59 -2.70 20.24
C ASP A 188 -14.64 -3.92 20.12
N GLY A 189 -14.04 -4.13 18.94
CA GLY A 189 -13.12 -5.21 18.63
C GLY A 189 -11.69 -4.96 19.14
N ARG A 190 -10.86 -6.00 19.05
CA ARG A 190 -9.45 -5.91 19.43
C ARG A 190 -8.64 -5.06 18.45
N VAL A 191 -7.64 -4.34 18.95
CA VAL A 191 -6.62 -3.68 18.15
C VAL A 191 -5.32 -4.47 18.29
N PHE A 192 -4.78 -4.93 17.18
CA PHE A 192 -3.54 -5.68 17.11
C PHE A 192 -2.43 -4.80 16.53
N ILE A 193 -1.33 -4.62 17.26
CA ILE A 193 -0.14 -3.94 16.74
C ILE A 193 0.85 -5.01 16.29
N CYS A 194 1.09 -5.07 14.98
CA CYS A 194 2.01 -6.03 14.38
C CYS A 194 3.31 -5.34 14.01
N LYS A 195 4.42 -5.77 14.59
CA LYS A 195 5.75 -5.18 14.41
C LYS A 195 6.80 -6.24 14.06
N LYS A 196 7.93 -5.76 13.55
CA LYS A 196 9.11 -6.58 13.30
C LYS A 196 9.68 -7.13 14.63
N ASP A 197 10.32 -8.27 14.59
CA ASP A 197 11.05 -8.80 15.74
C ASP A 197 12.17 -7.83 16.17
N ASN A 198 12.38 -7.77 17.48
CA ASN A 198 13.32 -6.84 18.12
C ASN A 198 13.04 -5.34 17.86
N SER A 199 11.88 -4.99 17.37
CA SER A 199 11.45 -3.59 17.24
C SER A 199 11.22 -2.96 18.61
N ASN A 200 11.58 -1.68 18.75
CA ASN A 200 11.36 -0.90 19.97
C ASN A 200 9.97 -0.24 20.03
N ILE A 201 9.13 -0.43 19.02
CA ILE A 201 7.76 0.09 19.02
C ILE A 201 6.97 -0.64 20.10
N PHE A 202 6.46 0.13 21.05
CA PHE A 202 5.63 -0.38 22.13
C PHE A 202 4.59 0.66 22.53
N VAL A 203 3.35 0.24 22.68
CA VAL A 203 2.25 1.09 23.14
C VAL A 203 1.62 0.37 24.35
N ASN A 204 1.57 1.07 25.49
CA ASN A 204 0.99 0.53 26.71
C ASN A 204 -0.49 0.17 26.47
N ASP A 205 -0.96 -0.87 27.15
CA ASP A 205 -2.35 -1.32 27.16
C ASP A 205 -2.87 -1.92 25.85
N PHE A 206 -1.97 -2.16 24.84
CA PHE A 206 -2.35 -2.76 23.57
C PHE A 206 -1.60 -4.06 23.27
N ASP A 207 -2.32 -5.00 22.66
CA ASP A 207 -1.77 -6.27 22.23
C ASP A 207 -0.76 -6.07 21.08
N THR A 208 0.52 -6.35 21.37
CA THR A 208 1.61 -6.23 20.40
C THR A 208 2.16 -7.60 20.04
N PHE A 209 2.31 -7.87 18.75
CA PHE A 209 2.77 -9.13 18.19
C PHE A 209 4.01 -8.92 17.33
N GLU A 210 4.97 -9.82 17.44
CA GLU A 210 6.20 -9.80 16.65
C GLU A 210 6.11 -10.81 15.50
N PHE A 211 6.45 -10.32 14.30
CA PHE A 211 6.58 -11.14 13.11
C PHE A 211 8.02 -11.11 12.60
N ALA A 212 8.57 -12.28 12.35
CA ALA A 212 9.91 -12.46 11.80
C ALA A 212 9.87 -13.42 10.62
N GLY A 213 10.69 -13.16 9.62
CA GLY A 213 10.80 -13.98 8.43
C GLY A 213 10.87 -13.14 7.16
N PRO A 214 11.01 -13.79 6.00
CA PRO A 214 11.03 -13.12 4.71
C PRO A 214 9.66 -12.54 4.34
N HIS A 215 9.62 -11.68 3.32
CA HIS A 215 8.36 -11.25 2.72
C HIS A 215 7.51 -12.48 2.32
N PRO A 216 6.23 -12.56 2.67
CA PRO A 216 5.30 -11.49 3.07
C PRO A 216 5.06 -11.35 4.60
N ALA A 217 6.05 -11.60 5.45
CA ALA A 217 5.90 -11.51 6.91
C ALA A 217 5.33 -10.16 7.42
N GLY A 218 5.54 -9.08 6.67
CA GLY A 218 5.10 -7.71 7.02
C GLY A 218 3.77 -7.29 6.40
N LEU A 219 3.08 -8.15 5.68
CA LEU A 219 1.78 -7.81 5.09
C LEU A 219 0.63 -7.95 6.08
N ALA A 220 -0.37 -7.09 5.95
CA ALA A 220 -1.57 -7.12 6.77
C ALA A 220 -2.33 -8.46 6.66
N GLY A 221 -2.45 -9.01 5.45
CA GLY A 221 -3.09 -10.31 5.21
C GLY A 221 -2.40 -11.45 5.97
N THR A 222 -1.06 -11.44 6.05
CA THR A 222 -0.32 -12.41 6.86
C THR A 222 -0.62 -12.26 8.34
N HIS A 223 -0.66 -11.04 8.86
CA HIS A 223 -0.98 -10.79 10.27
C HIS A 223 -2.39 -11.26 10.63
N MET A 224 -3.37 -10.93 9.77
CA MET A 224 -4.77 -11.31 9.95
C MET A 224 -4.93 -12.82 9.98
N HIS A 225 -4.32 -13.55 9.04
CA HIS A 225 -4.39 -14.99 8.98
C HIS A 225 -3.97 -15.67 10.29
N PHE A 226 -2.87 -15.22 10.91
CA PHE A 226 -2.33 -15.84 12.13
C PHE A 226 -3.01 -15.41 13.43
N LEU A 227 -3.71 -14.27 13.45
CA LEU A 227 -4.27 -13.70 14.66
C LEU A 227 -5.79 -13.68 14.69
N ASP A 228 -6.42 -13.25 13.59
CA ASP A 228 -7.87 -13.07 13.54
C ASP A 228 -8.36 -13.03 12.08
N PRO A 229 -8.42 -14.19 11.38
CA PRO A 229 -8.74 -14.23 9.96
C PRO A 229 -10.16 -13.74 9.64
N PRO A 230 -10.34 -12.93 8.57
CA PRO A 230 -11.64 -12.55 8.05
C PRO A 230 -12.33 -13.69 7.32
N ASN A 231 -13.66 -13.57 7.17
CA ASN A 231 -14.48 -14.47 6.36
C ASN A 231 -15.73 -13.72 5.84
N SER A 232 -16.70 -14.42 5.24
CA SER A 232 -17.94 -13.82 4.71
C SER A 232 -18.71 -12.98 5.75
N ASP A 233 -18.72 -13.42 7.01
CA ASP A 233 -19.52 -12.82 8.08
C ASP A 233 -18.69 -11.91 9.01
N LYS A 234 -17.37 -11.89 8.81
CA LYS A 234 -16.43 -11.21 9.69
C LYS A 234 -15.54 -10.26 8.93
N SER A 235 -15.76 -8.97 9.13
CA SER A 235 -14.92 -7.92 8.59
C SER A 235 -13.80 -7.53 9.56
N VAL A 236 -12.60 -7.47 9.06
CA VAL A 236 -11.38 -7.05 9.77
C VAL A 236 -10.76 -5.87 9.02
N TRP A 237 -10.24 -4.90 9.74
CA TRP A 237 -9.64 -3.71 9.11
C TRP A 237 -8.13 -3.66 9.33
N SER A 238 -7.43 -3.04 8.39
CA SER A 238 -6.01 -2.73 8.51
C SER A 238 -5.74 -1.25 8.31
N ILE A 239 -4.65 -0.78 8.93
CA ILE A 239 -4.12 0.56 8.76
C ILE A 239 -2.60 0.55 8.89
N GLY A 240 -1.92 1.35 8.06
CA GLY A 240 -0.47 1.49 8.08
C GLY A 240 0.02 2.48 9.13
N TYR A 241 1.24 2.28 9.63
CA TYR A 241 1.82 3.07 10.72
C TYR A 241 1.89 4.58 10.45
N GLN A 242 2.12 5.04 9.22
CA GLN A 242 2.16 6.47 8.92
C GLN A 242 0.78 7.13 8.98
N ASP A 243 -0.27 6.38 8.65
CA ASP A 243 -1.64 6.87 8.80
C ASP A 243 -2.08 6.89 10.25
N VAL A 244 -1.61 5.95 11.08
CA VAL A 244 -1.81 6.01 12.54
C VAL A 244 -1.16 7.27 13.13
N ILE A 245 0.07 7.60 12.70
CA ILE A 245 0.73 8.86 13.09
C ILE A 245 -0.08 10.07 12.65
N ALA A 246 -0.60 10.07 11.41
CA ALA A 246 -1.43 11.18 10.90
C ALA A 246 -2.72 11.35 11.70
N ILE A 247 -3.39 10.25 12.08
CA ILE A 247 -4.55 10.28 12.98
C ILE A 247 -4.16 10.86 14.35
N GLY A 248 -3.06 10.40 14.94
CA GLY A 248 -2.59 10.94 16.22
C GLY A 248 -2.31 12.44 16.15
N LYS A 249 -1.62 12.89 15.12
CA LYS A 249 -1.35 14.33 14.91
C LYS A 249 -2.63 15.14 14.75
N LEU A 250 -3.64 14.60 14.04
CA LEU A 250 -4.95 15.27 13.95
C LEU A 250 -5.53 15.55 15.33
N PHE A 251 -5.53 14.61 16.25
CA PHE A 251 -6.10 14.80 17.60
C PHE A 251 -5.18 15.57 18.54
N LEU A 252 -3.88 15.62 18.30
CA LEU A 252 -2.95 16.42 19.08
C LEU A 252 -2.95 17.91 18.66
N THR A 253 -3.15 18.19 17.37
CA THR A 253 -3.00 19.56 16.82
C THR A 253 -4.32 20.17 16.35
N GLY A 254 -5.32 19.35 16.02
CA GLY A 254 -6.58 19.79 15.39
C GLY A 254 -6.52 19.81 13.87
N PHE A 255 -5.35 19.68 13.25
CA PHE A 255 -5.10 19.83 11.81
C PHE A 255 -4.65 18.54 11.16
N ILE A 256 -4.91 18.43 9.86
CA ILE A 256 -4.52 17.26 9.05
C ILE A 256 -3.00 17.25 8.84
N ASP A 257 -2.33 16.17 9.21
CA ASP A 257 -0.93 15.94 8.84
C ASP A 257 -0.84 15.25 7.47
N ILE A 258 -0.17 15.91 6.53
CA ILE A 258 0.02 15.44 5.16
C ILE A 258 1.42 14.85 4.93
N ASN A 259 2.32 14.97 5.92
CA ASN A 259 3.69 14.54 5.76
C ASN A 259 3.79 13.03 5.54
N ARG A 260 4.70 12.63 4.65
CA ARG A 260 5.06 11.24 4.38
C ARG A 260 6.58 11.09 4.35
N ILE A 261 7.06 9.98 4.89
CA ILE A 261 8.44 9.56 4.73
C ILE A 261 8.42 8.35 3.81
N ILE A 262 9.09 8.46 2.69
CA ILE A 262 9.15 7.42 1.67
C ILE A 262 10.59 7.04 1.37
N SER A 263 10.81 5.83 0.86
CA SER A 263 12.09 5.50 0.24
C SER A 263 12.06 5.85 -1.25
N ILE A 264 13.10 6.52 -1.75
CA ILE A 264 13.43 6.58 -3.17
C ILE A 264 14.51 5.52 -3.39
N ALA A 265 14.21 4.49 -4.17
CA ALA A 265 15.03 3.29 -4.25
C ALA A 265 14.93 2.59 -5.61
N GLY A 266 15.71 1.53 -5.78
CA GLY A 266 15.71 0.73 -6.99
C GLY A 266 17.01 0.85 -7.79
N PRO A 267 17.21 -0.06 -8.76
CA PRO A 267 18.45 -0.17 -9.53
C PRO A 267 18.88 1.09 -10.28
N LEU A 268 17.94 1.95 -10.65
CA LEU A 268 18.23 3.20 -11.37
C LEU A 268 18.17 4.44 -10.46
N ALA A 269 17.90 4.30 -9.18
CA ALA A 269 17.97 5.43 -8.26
C ALA A 269 19.41 5.89 -8.05
N ASN A 270 19.69 7.19 -8.26
CA ASN A 270 21.03 7.76 -8.11
C ASN A 270 21.53 7.73 -6.66
N LYS A 271 20.62 8.01 -5.71
CA LYS A 271 20.93 8.07 -4.27
C LYS A 271 19.80 7.41 -3.47
N PRO A 272 19.75 6.08 -3.36
CA PRO A 272 18.73 5.40 -2.58
C PRO A 272 18.75 5.80 -1.10
N ARG A 273 17.64 6.38 -0.61
CA ARG A 273 17.51 6.88 0.77
C ARG A 273 16.05 7.15 1.14
N LEU A 274 15.82 7.52 2.41
CA LEU A 274 14.54 8.02 2.86
C LEU A 274 14.45 9.53 2.68
N VAL A 275 13.29 10.00 2.21
CA VAL A 275 13.01 11.43 2.03
C VAL A 275 11.68 11.79 2.67
N LYS A 276 11.58 13.03 3.17
CA LYS A 276 10.29 13.62 3.59
C LYS A 276 9.61 14.27 2.38
N THR A 277 8.33 14.00 2.22
CA THR A 277 7.48 14.63 1.22
C THR A 277 6.06 14.76 1.75
N VAL A 278 5.07 14.94 0.90
CA VAL A 278 3.67 15.05 1.27
C VAL A 278 2.81 14.04 0.53
N LEU A 279 1.64 13.77 1.09
CA LEU A 279 0.65 12.90 0.48
C LEU A 279 0.26 13.39 -0.93
N GLY A 280 0.24 12.46 -1.90
CA GLY A 280 -0.12 12.77 -3.28
C GLY A 280 0.91 13.58 -4.06
N ALA A 281 2.17 13.71 -3.59
CA ALA A 281 3.21 14.49 -4.26
C ALA A 281 3.42 14.06 -5.71
N SER A 282 3.61 15.02 -6.61
CA SER A 282 4.02 14.77 -8.00
C SER A 282 5.35 14.04 -8.01
N LEU A 283 5.41 12.87 -8.66
CA LEU A 283 6.63 12.08 -8.78
C LEU A 283 7.66 12.75 -9.69
N ASP A 284 7.22 13.49 -10.70
CA ASP A 284 8.13 14.27 -11.56
C ASP A 284 8.91 15.31 -10.76
N ASP A 285 8.24 15.96 -9.78
CA ASP A 285 8.87 16.97 -8.95
C ASP A 285 9.83 16.36 -7.92
N ILE A 286 9.39 15.33 -7.20
CA ILE A 286 10.20 14.76 -6.11
C ILE A 286 11.36 13.90 -6.61
N LEU A 287 11.28 13.40 -7.84
CA LEU A 287 12.33 12.59 -8.48
C LEU A 287 13.26 13.40 -9.38
N GLU A 288 13.14 14.72 -9.40
CA GLU A 288 14.04 15.55 -10.19
C GLU A 288 15.50 15.35 -9.75
N GLY A 289 16.36 14.88 -10.70
CA GLY A 289 17.76 14.54 -10.45
C GLY A 289 18.00 13.22 -9.71
N GLU A 290 16.97 12.45 -9.37
CA GLU A 290 17.09 11.20 -8.62
C GLU A 290 17.37 9.97 -9.51
N TYR A 291 17.22 10.08 -10.81
CA TYR A 291 17.48 9.01 -11.78
C TYR A 291 17.94 9.56 -13.11
N PRO A 292 18.60 8.75 -13.97
CA PRO A 292 18.93 9.17 -15.33
C PRO A 292 17.64 9.30 -16.16
N LYS A 293 17.37 10.51 -16.68
CA LYS A 293 16.22 10.78 -17.56
C LYS A 293 16.44 10.12 -18.92
N THR A 294 16.16 8.85 -19.03
CA THR A 294 16.18 8.08 -20.27
C THR A 294 14.81 7.49 -20.52
N ASP A 295 14.43 7.29 -21.78
CA ASP A 295 13.13 6.70 -22.17
C ASP A 295 12.94 5.25 -21.68
N SER A 296 13.96 4.69 -21.06
CA SER A 296 13.95 3.31 -20.55
C SER A 296 13.81 3.20 -19.04
N CYS A 297 13.24 4.20 -18.37
CA CYS A 297 12.98 4.15 -16.93
C CYS A 297 11.50 3.89 -16.67
N ARG A 298 11.21 2.94 -15.76
CA ARG A 298 9.88 2.74 -15.18
C ARG A 298 9.88 3.25 -13.76
N ILE A 299 9.00 4.22 -13.48
CA ILE A 299 8.74 4.75 -12.14
C ILE A 299 7.53 4.02 -11.57
N ILE A 300 7.66 3.51 -10.37
CA ILE A 300 6.60 2.79 -9.67
C ILE A 300 6.31 3.54 -8.38
N SER A 301 5.07 3.99 -8.22
CA SER A 301 4.56 4.46 -6.93
C SER A 301 4.26 3.24 -6.07
N GLY A 302 5.09 2.99 -5.08
CA GLY A 302 5.08 1.77 -4.28
C GLY A 302 6.21 0.79 -4.61
N SER A 303 6.06 -0.44 -4.16
CA SER A 303 6.98 -1.55 -4.36
C SER A 303 6.90 -2.14 -5.78
N ILE A 304 7.92 -2.90 -6.17
CA ILE A 304 7.89 -3.70 -7.39
C ILE A 304 6.84 -4.82 -7.35
N LEU A 305 6.29 -5.15 -6.18
CA LEU A 305 5.27 -6.18 -6.00
C LEU A 305 3.86 -5.61 -5.98
N SER A 306 3.62 -4.54 -5.21
CA SER A 306 2.29 -3.99 -4.92
C SER A 306 2.05 -2.60 -5.52
N GLY A 307 3.10 -1.93 -6.00
CA GLY A 307 3.00 -0.58 -6.56
C GLY A 307 2.36 -0.54 -7.95
N PHE A 308 2.00 0.66 -8.39
CA PHE A 308 1.48 0.91 -9.73
C PHE A 308 2.46 1.72 -10.58
N HIS A 309 2.39 1.53 -11.90
CA HIS A 309 3.19 2.30 -12.85
C HIS A 309 2.73 3.76 -12.88
N ALA A 310 3.61 4.65 -12.47
CA ALA A 310 3.32 6.08 -12.37
C ALA A 310 3.61 6.77 -13.72
N THR A 311 2.57 6.96 -14.50
CA THR A 311 2.63 7.62 -15.82
C THR A 311 1.47 8.59 -15.98
N ASP A 312 1.67 9.64 -16.73
CA ASP A 312 0.63 10.62 -17.12
C ASP A 312 -0.22 11.08 -15.93
N ASP A 313 -1.52 10.90 -16.00
CA ASP A 313 -2.50 11.29 -14.96
C ASP A 313 -2.28 10.59 -13.60
N LEU A 314 -1.44 9.55 -13.55
CA LEU A 314 -1.11 8.75 -12.38
C LEU A 314 0.32 8.96 -11.87
N ALA A 315 1.06 9.96 -12.38
CA ALA A 315 2.43 10.25 -11.99
C ALA A 315 2.52 10.94 -10.60
N PHE A 316 1.82 10.38 -9.61
CA PHE A 316 1.74 10.90 -8.25
C PHE A 316 2.00 9.81 -7.21
N LEU A 317 2.45 10.24 -6.03
CA LEU A 317 2.62 9.34 -4.90
C LEU A 317 1.27 8.84 -4.40
N GLY A 318 1.07 7.54 -4.44
CA GLY A 318 -0.14 6.91 -3.94
C GLY A 318 -0.35 7.11 -2.44
N LYS A 319 -1.61 7.07 -2.02
CA LYS A 319 -2.01 7.19 -0.61
C LYS A 319 -1.36 6.13 0.27
N TYR A 320 -1.33 4.90 -0.22
CA TYR A 320 -0.81 3.75 0.52
C TYR A 320 0.66 3.45 0.21
N SER A 321 1.25 4.18 -0.75
CA SER A 321 2.65 3.99 -1.16
C SER A 321 3.61 4.54 -0.11
N ARG A 322 4.55 3.70 0.33
CA ARG A 322 5.61 4.07 1.29
C ARG A 322 6.97 4.24 0.63
N GLN A 323 7.03 4.02 -0.67
CA GLN A 323 8.25 4.08 -1.46
C GLN A 323 7.96 4.45 -2.91
N VAL A 324 9.01 4.88 -3.61
CA VAL A 324 9.04 5.01 -5.05
C VAL A 324 10.20 4.18 -5.57
N THR A 325 9.88 3.25 -6.46
CA THR A 325 10.87 2.31 -6.99
C THR A 325 11.16 2.63 -8.46
N ILE A 326 12.45 2.74 -8.81
CA ILE A 326 12.90 3.12 -10.15
C ILE A 326 13.68 1.95 -10.75
N ILE A 327 13.12 1.35 -11.80
CA ILE A 327 13.72 0.22 -12.51
C ILE A 327 13.87 0.52 -13.99
N LYS A 328 14.66 -0.28 -14.69
CA LYS A 328 14.74 -0.20 -16.15
C LYS A 328 13.45 -0.72 -16.79
N GLU A 329 12.86 0.05 -17.70
CA GLU A 329 11.86 -0.45 -18.64
C GLU A 329 12.58 -1.33 -19.67
N ASP A 330 12.21 -2.61 -19.72
CA ASP A 330 12.93 -3.59 -20.54
C ASP A 330 11.94 -4.48 -21.30
N THR A 331 11.87 -4.25 -22.57
CA THR A 331 11.06 -5.00 -23.53
C THR A 331 11.89 -5.96 -24.40
N ASP A 332 13.21 -6.04 -24.15
CA ASP A 332 14.13 -6.81 -24.97
C ASP A 332 13.83 -8.31 -24.91
N LYS A 333 13.74 -8.93 -26.08
CA LYS A 333 13.59 -10.39 -26.19
C LYS A 333 14.96 -11.04 -26.35
N HIS A 334 15.39 -11.75 -25.35
CA HIS A 334 16.66 -12.49 -25.41
C HIS A 334 16.50 -13.80 -26.19
N PHE A 335 17.08 -13.84 -27.37
CA PHE A 335 17.10 -15.05 -28.20
C PHE A 335 17.85 -16.17 -27.49
N PHE A 336 17.25 -17.37 -27.40
CA PHE A 336 17.76 -18.52 -26.62
C PHE A 336 18.09 -18.20 -25.16
N GLY A 337 17.43 -17.22 -24.54
CA GLY A 337 17.67 -16.81 -23.15
C GLY A 337 17.52 -17.94 -22.11
N TRP A 338 16.75 -18.98 -22.40
CA TRP A 338 16.50 -20.13 -21.52
C TRP A 338 17.63 -21.19 -21.55
N ILE A 339 18.52 -21.17 -22.56
CA ILE A 339 19.69 -22.10 -22.65
C ILE A 339 20.96 -21.43 -22.14
N LYS A 340 21.05 -20.10 -22.20
CA LYS A 340 22.26 -19.37 -21.81
C LYS A 340 22.51 -19.49 -20.29
N PRO A 341 23.78 -19.65 -19.85
CA PRO A 341 24.14 -19.76 -18.43
C PRO A 341 23.73 -18.56 -17.55
N GLN A 342 23.71 -17.37 -18.12
CA GLN A 342 23.25 -16.10 -17.54
C GLN A 342 23.67 -15.85 -16.06
N PRO A 343 24.96 -15.58 -15.78
CA PRO A 343 25.47 -15.45 -14.42
C PRO A 343 24.98 -14.18 -13.69
N ASN A 344 24.35 -13.24 -14.41
CA ASN A 344 23.88 -11.95 -13.90
C ASN A 344 22.34 -11.84 -13.89
N ARG A 345 21.62 -12.93 -14.15
CA ARG A 345 20.16 -12.93 -14.19
C ARG A 345 19.59 -13.66 -13.00
N PHE A 346 18.55 -13.07 -12.42
CA PHE A 346 17.84 -13.67 -11.31
C PHE A 346 16.84 -14.72 -11.76
N SER A 347 16.71 -15.77 -10.97
CA SER A 347 15.63 -16.77 -11.07
C SER A 347 15.26 -17.23 -9.66
N VAL A 348 13.97 -17.28 -9.34
CA VAL A 348 13.48 -17.79 -8.04
C VAL A 348 13.88 -19.25 -7.85
N MET A 349 13.74 -20.06 -8.89
CA MET A 349 14.29 -21.43 -8.87
C MET A 349 15.77 -21.40 -9.27
N PRO A 350 16.65 -22.14 -8.61
CA PRO A 350 18.10 -22.11 -8.84
C PRO A 350 18.50 -22.85 -10.12
N VAL A 351 18.01 -22.40 -11.28
CA VAL A 351 18.26 -23.01 -12.60
C VAL A 351 19.35 -22.30 -13.42
N LEU A 352 19.83 -21.13 -12.97
CA LEU A 352 20.84 -20.33 -13.64
C LEU A 352 22.17 -20.37 -12.87
N LEU A 353 23.30 -20.09 -13.54
CA LEU A 353 24.61 -20.01 -12.89
C LEU A 353 24.67 -18.93 -11.79
N SER A 354 23.81 -17.92 -11.86
CA SER A 354 23.67 -16.91 -10.80
C SER A 354 23.29 -17.49 -9.45
N ALA A 355 22.69 -18.67 -9.39
CA ALA A 355 22.33 -19.36 -8.15
C ALA A 355 23.55 -19.81 -7.31
N PHE A 356 24.73 -19.93 -7.91
CA PHE A 356 25.98 -20.27 -7.20
C PHE A 356 26.67 -19.06 -6.56
N GLY A 357 26.13 -17.83 -6.76
CA GLY A 357 26.66 -16.60 -6.15
C GLY A 357 26.02 -16.34 -4.79
N PHE A 358 26.82 -16.31 -3.72
CA PHE A 358 26.35 -15.91 -2.39
C PHE A 358 26.08 -14.40 -2.34
N PHE A 359 24.93 -13.99 -1.77
CA PHE A 359 24.56 -12.58 -1.48
C PHE A 359 24.62 -11.61 -2.67
N LYS A 360 24.27 -12.06 -3.85
CA LYS A 360 24.26 -11.22 -5.03
C LYS A 360 22.93 -10.46 -5.13
N LEU A 361 23.01 -9.13 -5.25
CA LEU A 361 21.87 -8.29 -5.64
C LEU A 361 21.81 -8.18 -7.17
N PHE A 362 20.59 -8.08 -7.71
CA PHE A 362 20.36 -8.09 -9.15
C PHE A 362 19.75 -6.75 -9.62
N ASN A 363 20.15 -6.33 -10.80
CA ASN A 363 19.49 -5.26 -11.53
C ASN A 363 18.21 -5.84 -12.18
N LEU A 364 17.12 -5.85 -11.41
CA LEU A 364 15.83 -6.32 -11.90
C LEU A 364 15.23 -5.25 -12.81
N THR A 365 14.54 -5.70 -13.86
CA THR A 365 13.89 -4.88 -14.89
C THR A 365 12.42 -5.24 -15.00
N SER A 366 11.66 -4.51 -15.82
CA SER A 366 10.25 -4.82 -16.11
C SER A 366 10.06 -6.04 -17.03
N ASN A 367 11.13 -6.69 -17.47
CA ASN A 367 11.06 -7.80 -18.42
C ASN A 367 10.43 -9.07 -17.80
N LEU A 368 9.35 -9.52 -18.37
CA LEU A 368 8.68 -10.76 -17.95
C LEU A 368 9.51 -12.03 -18.20
N ASN A 369 10.53 -11.95 -19.06
CA ASN A 369 11.42 -13.07 -19.38
C ASN A 369 10.70 -14.32 -19.92
N GLY A 370 9.63 -14.13 -20.66
CA GLY A 370 8.83 -15.20 -21.25
C GLY A 370 7.40 -14.79 -21.55
N GLY A 371 6.64 -15.69 -22.13
CA GLY A 371 5.21 -15.52 -22.39
C GLY A 371 4.35 -16.41 -21.52
N ARG A 372 3.04 -16.23 -21.56
CA ARG A 372 2.05 -17.08 -20.88
C ARG A 372 2.18 -18.54 -21.31
N ARG A 373 2.09 -19.44 -20.36
CA ARG A 373 2.18 -20.89 -20.53
C ARG A 373 1.15 -21.59 -19.66
N ALA A 374 0.97 -22.91 -19.86
CA ALA A 374 0.17 -23.70 -18.94
C ALA A 374 0.80 -23.69 -17.52
N MET A 375 -0.05 -23.61 -16.51
CA MET A 375 0.37 -23.66 -15.11
C MET A 375 0.71 -25.10 -14.75
N VAL A 376 2.00 -25.34 -14.47
CA VAL A 376 2.49 -26.63 -13.99
C VAL A 376 2.76 -26.51 -12.49
N PRO A 377 2.29 -27.43 -11.64
CA PRO A 377 2.56 -27.41 -10.21
C PRO A 377 4.03 -27.77 -9.96
N THR A 378 4.82 -26.77 -9.65
CA THR A 378 6.26 -26.91 -9.39
C THR A 378 6.59 -26.94 -7.90
N GLY A 379 5.61 -26.69 -7.02
CA GLY A 379 5.80 -26.56 -5.59
C GLY A 379 6.37 -25.18 -5.15
N VAL A 380 6.58 -24.26 -6.09
CA VAL A 380 7.16 -22.94 -5.77
C VAL A 380 6.23 -22.10 -4.91
N PHE A 381 4.93 -22.12 -5.18
CA PHE A 381 3.96 -21.30 -4.45
C PHE A 381 3.82 -21.73 -3.00
N GLU A 382 3.94 -23.03 -2.73
CA GLU A 382 3.92 -23.62 -1.39
C GLU A 382 5.10 -23.16 -0.52
N THR A 383 6.19 -22.71 -1.15
CA THR A 383 7.36 -22.18 -0.43
C THR A 383 7.26 -20.67 -0.18
N LEU A 384 6.39 -19.97 -0.91
CA LEU A 384 6.26 -18.51 -0.86
C LEU A 384 5.15 -18.03 0.08
N MET A 385 4.04 -18.75 0.17
CA MET A 385 2.92 -18.39 1.04
C MET A 385 3.08 -19.01 2.43
N PRO A 386 3.22 -18.18 3.50
CA PRO A 386 3.35 -18.69 4.86
C PRO A 386 2.03 -19.13 5.48
N GLN A 387 0.90 -18.64 4.96
CA GLN A 387 -0.44 -18.99 5.41
C GLN A 387 -0.75 -20.48 5.15
N ASP A 388 -1.70 -21.03 5.91
CA ASP A 388 -2.14 -22.42 5.80
C ASP A 388 -3.15 -22.63 4.67
N PHE A 389 -2.77 -22.19 3.48
CA PHE A 389 -3.56 -22.36 2.25
C PHE A 389 -3.00 -23.52 1.41
N LEU A 390 -3.75 -23.89 0.38
CA LEU A 390 -3.30 -24.71 -0.74
C LEU A 390 -3.02 -23.80 -1.95
N PRO A 391 -1.83 -23.15 -2.03
CA PRO A 391 -1.60 -22.05 -2.96
C PRO A 391 -1.83 -22.41 -4.42
N THR A 392 -1.32 -23.57 -4.88
CA THR A 392 -1.48 -24.01 -6.27
C THR A 392 -2.95 -24.19 -6.65
N GLN A 393 -3.76 -24.78 -5.77
CA GLN A 393 -5.19 -24.99 -6.00
C GLN A 393 -5.95 -23.67 -5.98
N LEU A 394 -5.67 -22.83 -5.00
CA LEU A 394 -6.27 -21.49 -4.88
C LEU A 394 -5.98 -20.65 -6.12
N LEU A 395 -4.73 -20.52 -6.53
CA LEU A 395 -4.35 -19.73 -7.71
C LEU A 395 -4.98 -20.28 -9.01
N ARG A 396 -5.21 -21.58 -9.10
CA ARG A 396 -5.93 -22.18 -10.23
C ARG A 396 -7.41 -21.82 -10.23
N SER A 397 -8.09 -21.90 -9.08
CA SER A 397 -9.50 -21.55 -8.99
C SER A 397 -9.73 -20.08 -9.36
N LEU A 398 -8.82 -19.17 -8.95
CA LEU A 398 -8.87 -17.77 -9.37
C LEU A 398 -8.78 -17.59 -10.89
N LEU A 399 -7.86 -18.31 -11.55
CA LEU A 399 -7.67 -18.21 -13.01
C LEU A 399 -8.88 -18.69 -13.83
N VAL A 400 -9.65 -19.65 -13.30
CA VAL A 400 -10.85 -20.16 -13.97
C VAL A 400 -12.14 -19.52 -13.45
N MET A 401 -12.02 -18.54 -12.53
CA MET A 401 -13.16 -17.83 -11.93
C MET A 401 -14.15 -18.77 -11.19
N ASP A 402 -13.62 -19.85 -10.59
CA ASP A 402 -14.37 -20.73 -9.70
C ASP A 402 -14.42 -20.12 -8.31
N THR A 403 -15.43 -19.27 -8.09
CA THR A 403 -15.57 -18.47 -6.87
C THR A 403 -15.87 -19.32 -5.63
N ASP A 404 -16.60 -20.43 -5.77
CA ASP A 404 -16.95 -21.31 -4.65
C ASP A 404 -15.69 -22.01 -4.10
N VAL A 405 -14.92 -22.58 -5.02
CA VAL A 405 -13.64 -23.22 -4.65
C VAL A 405 -12.64 -22.18 -4.13
N ALA A 406 -12.56 -20.99 -4.74
CA ALA A 406 -11.68 -19.93 -4.28
C ALA A 406 -12.02 -19.49 -2.84
N GLN A 407 -13.30 -19.33 -2.49
CA GLN A 407 -13.73 -19.00 -1.14
C GLN A 407 -13.37 -20.10 -0.14
N SER A 408 -13.65 -21.36 -0.48
CA SER A 408 -13.34 -22.50 0.37
C SER A 408 -11.82 -22.68 0.62
N LEU A 409 -10.98 -22.17 -0.27
CA LEU A 409 -9.51 -22.16 -0.17
C LEU A 409 -8.93 -20.90 0.47
N GLY A 410 -9.78 -19.96 0.96
CA GLY A 410 -9.34 -18.79 1.73
C GLY A 410 -9.15 -17.50 0.92
N ALA A 411 -9.72 -17.38 -0.28
CA ALA A 411 -9.59 -16.16 -1.10
C ALA A 411 -10.06 -14.88 -0.41
N LEU A 412 -11.04 -14.97 0.52
CA LEU A 412 -11.59 -13.82 1.25
C LEU A 412 -10.58 -13.17 2.22
N GLU A 413 -9.55 -13.90 2.63
CA GLU A 413 -8.48 -13.37 3.49
C GLU A 413 -7.46 -12.52 2.72
N LEU A 414 -7.41 -12.66 1.38
CA LEU A 414 -6.33 -12.15 0.53
C LEU A 414 -6.66 -10.83 -0.15
N ASP A 415 -5.60 -10.10 -0.45
CA ASP A 415 -5.57 -8.97 -1.40
C ASP A 415 -4.51 -9.20 -2.48
N GLU A 416 -4.44 -8.33 -3.48
CA GLU A 416 -3.48 -8.41 -4.57
C GLU A 416 -2.03 -8.47 -4.07
N GLU A 417 -1.71 -7.74 -2.99
CA GLU A 417 -0.37 -7.74 -2.38
C GLU A 417 0.05 -9.12 -1.85
N ASP A 418 -0.90 -9.90 -1.30
CA ASP A 418 -0.64 -11.21 -0.72
C ASP A 418 -0.25 -12.27 -1.78
N VAL A 419 -0.71 -12.09 -3.02
CA VAL A 419 -0.41 -13.00 -4.15
C VAL A 419 0.65 -12.43 -5.11
N ALA A 420 1.14 -11.22 -4.86
CA ALA A 420 2.11 -10.55 -5.74
C ALA A 420 3.43 -11.32 -5.85
N LEU A 421 3.92 -11.90 -4.74
CA LEU A 421 5.11 -12.74 -4.76
C LEU A 421 4.91 -14.01 -5.59
N CYS A 422 3.70 -14.58 -5.60
CA CYS A 422 3.34 -15.70 -6.46
C CYS A 422 3.32 -15.28 -7.94
N THR A 423 2.81 -14.10 -8.26
CA THR A 423 2.88 -13.52 -9.61
C THR A 423 4.33 -13.35 -10.07
N PHE A 424 5.19 -12.78 -9.22
CA PHE A 424 6.60 -12.60 -9.50
C PHE A 424 7.32 -13.92 -9.78
N ALA A 425 7.06 -14.94 -8.98
CA ALA A 425 7.71 -16.25 -9.08
C ALA A 425 7.08 -17.16 -10.15
N CYS A 426 5.95 -16.80 -10.73
CA CYS A 426 5.17 -17.65 -11.63
C CYS A 426 5.94 -17.99 -12.93
N PRO A 427 6.31 -19.24 -13.19
CA PRO A 427 6.94 -19.61 -14.44
C PRO A 427 5.98 -19.50 -15.64
N ALA A 428 4.67 -19.56 -15.41
CA ALA A 428 3.63 -19.48 -16.43
C ALA A 428 3.20 -18.03 -16.75
N LYS A 429 3.71 -17.02 -15.99
CA LYS A 429 3.49 -15.58 -16.21
C LYS A 429 2.02 -15.14 -16.13
N TYR A 430 1.30 -15.67 -15.14
CA TYR A 430 -0.06 -15.23 -14.81
C TYR A 430 -0.02 -14.07 -13.81
N GLU A 431 -0.98 -13.17 -13.95
CA GLU A 431 -1.25 -12.05 -13.04
C GLU A 431 -2.33 -12.47 -12.03
N TYR A 432 -1.87 -13.04 -10.91
CA TYR A 432 -2.78 -13.56 -9.88
C TYR A 432 -3.50 -12.47 -9.12
N GLY A 433 -2.90 -11.29 -8.95
CA GLY A 433 -3.57 -10.15 -8.33
C GLY A 433 -4.83 -9.72 -9.08
N VAL A 434 -4.75 -9.64 -10.42
CA VAL A 434 -5.91 -9.34 -11.28
C VAL A 434 -6.98 -10.43 -11.15
N ALA A 435 -6.58 -11.70 -11.24
CA ALA A 435 -7.51 -12.82 -11.13
C ALA A 435 -8.21 -12.87 -9.75
N LEU A 436 -7.46 -12.58 -8.67
CA LEU A 436 -8.01 -12.47 -7.32
C LEU A 436 -9.03 -11.32 -7.23
N ARG A 437 -8.68 -10.13 -7.76
CA ARG A 437 -9.59 -8.97 -7.74
C ARG A 437 -10.88 -9.24 -8.48
N ASP A 438 -10.81 -9.84 -9.67
CA ASP A 438 -11.97 -10.20 -10.46
C ASP A 438 -12.85 -11.21 -9.71
N SER A 439 -12.25 -12.23 -9.08
CA SER A 439 -12.96 -13.21 -8.26
C SER A 439 -13.63 -12.57 -7.04
N LEU A 440 -12.91 -11.72 -6.30
CA LEU A 440 -13.46 -11.02 -5.13
C LEU A 440 -14.63 -10.08 -5.51
N GLN A 441 -14.52 -9.39 -6.65
CA GLN A 441 -15.62 -8.54 -7.15
C GLN A 441 -16.84 -9.35 -7.56
N LYS A 442 -16.65 -10.57 -8.09
CA LYS A 442 -17.74 -11.47 -8.44
C LYS A 442 -18.41 -12.00 -7.17
N ILE A 443 -17.63 -12.49 -6.21
CA ILE A 443 -18.12 -12.97 -4.90
C ILE A 443 -18.96 -11.88 -4.22
N GLU A 444 -18.46 -10.66 -4.15
CA GLU A 444 -19.18 -9.53 -3.51
C GLU A 444 -20.51 -9.18 -4.18
N LYS A 445 -20.64 -9.42 -5.47
CA LYS A 445 -21.89 -9.13 -6.21
C LYS A 445 -22.90 -10.28 -6.14
N GLU A 446 -22.44 -11.50 -6.03
CA GLU A 446 -23.26 -12.70 -6.11
C GLU A 446 -23.59 -13.26 -4.71
N GLY A 447 -22.77 -12.94 -3.73
CA GLY A 447 -22.86 -13.45 -2.36
C GLY A 447 -23.45 -12.57 -1.36
#